data_512ed5ca033f9eaeb73fe04ad9d87830
#
_entry.id   512ed5ca033f9eaeb73fe04ad9d87830
#
_cell.length_a   1.000
_cell.length_b   1.000
_cell.length_c   1.000
_cell.angle_alpha   90.00
_cell.angle_beta   90.00
_cell.angle_gamma   90.00
#
_symmetry.space_group_name_H-M   'P 1'
#
loop_
_entity.id
_entity.type
_entity.pdbx_description
1 polymer ?
#
loop_
_entity_poly.entity_id
_entity_poly.type
_entity_poly.pdbx_seq_one_letter_code
_entity_poly.pdbx_strand_id
1 'polypeptide(L)'
;MRRLPPVIGSTLVAADVLVRPLPAAAHVKWFNDQYCVSCPPDALDRIFDRWWLASLAFFSLLSLCAFAIDRIWGERAGAWFEGFVAKIKSAPEDYLRIGFGVFLLCLWVHGGILLTPELRTDHEAIAWLQLALAACTLSWRTTWLTAAGIFALYGIALAQYGVFHLLDYPIFLGIAAYLAIHSLRLERLRPLAGSILVAAVTATLLWASFEKWAYWIWTMPVIGTHPEIAMGTNPKAYVNLAGFVEFFLAYFLLAGRFFARLAAAGLLCMFVSAIFDFGKIDAIGHLMIILSLVVIMLQGTQPVTSLVAPRRLGITLGAVASLAILNLVLGAYAVGYFGLHQLIYD
;
A
#
# COMPACT_ATOMS: atom_id res chain seq x y z
N MET A 1 44.07 10.51 -8.31
CA MET A 1 42.64 10.79 -8.01
C MET A 1 41.84 9.51 -8.12
N ARG A 2 41.49 8.88 -6.99
CA ARG A 2 40.63 7.67 -6.97
C ARG A 2 39.19 8.12 -7.18
N ARG A 3 38.53 7.65 -8.22
CA ARG A 3 37.11 7.87 -8.46
C ARG A 3 36.34 7.14 -7.34
N LEU A 4 35.53 7.87 -6.59
CA LEU A 4 34.60 7.30 -5.62
C LEU A 4 33.59 6.39 -6.34
N PRO A 5 33.21 5.25 -5.76
CA PRO A 5 32.26 4.33 -6.39
C PRO A 5 30.88 4.99 -6.54
N PRO A 6 30.11 4.67 -7.61
CA PRO A 6 28.85 5.34 -7.97
C PRO A 6 27.73 5.25 -6.89
N VAL A 7 27.87 4.35 -5.91
CA VAL A 7 26.94 4.18 -4.81
C VAL A 7 26.95 5.37 -3.82
N ILE A 8 28.07 6.09 -3.69
CA ILE A 8 28.15 7.26 -2.78
C ILE A 8 27.51 8.50 -3.42
N GLY A 9 27.51 8.58 -4.75
CA GLY A 9 26.82 9.66 -5.48
C GLY A 9 25.30 9.60 -5.34
N SER A 10 24.72 8.41 -5.39
CA SER A 10 23.27 8.22 -5.27
C SER A 10 22.73 8.46 -3.84
N THR A 11 23.53 8.17 -2.81
CA THR A 11 23.14 8.48 -1.40
C THR A 11 23.20 9.97 -1.09
N LEU A 12 24.13 10.72 -1.71
CA LEU A 12 24.21 12.17 -1.54
C LEU A 12 23.07 12.92 -2.25
N VAL A 13 22.66 12.45 -3.44
CA VAL A 13 21.49 13.01 -4.16
C VAL A 13 20.20 12.74 -3.39
N ALA A 14 20.02 11.54 -2.82
CA ALA A 14 18.88 11.23 -1.97
C ALA A 14 18.85 12.09 -0.69
N ALA A 15 20.00 12.39 -0.09
CA ALA A 15 20.10 13.25 1.08
C ALA A 15 19.78 14.73 0.75
N ASP A 16 20.16 15.23 -0.43
CA ASP A 16 19.88 16.62 -0.85
C ASP A 16 18.39 16.85 -1.14
N VAL A 17 17.69 15.83 -1.67
CA VAL A 17 16.23 15.87 -1.87
C VAL A 17 15.48 15.89 -0.54
N LEU A 18 16.01 15.23 0.50
CA LEU A 18 15.40 15.18 1.84
C LEU A 18 15.57 16.48 2.64
N VAL A 19 16.52 17.34 2.29
CA VAL A 19 16.88 18.54 3.08
C VAL A 19 16.23 19.84 2.56
N ARG A 20 15.78 19.87 1.30
CA ARG A 20 15.16 21.10 0.74
C ARG A 20 13.69 21.18 1.14
N PRO A 21 13.21 22.31 1.70
CA PRO A 21 11.79 22.53 1.89
C PRO A 21 11.15 22.78 0.52
N LEU A 22 10.53 21.73 -0.05
CA LEU A 22 9.72 21.86 -1.25
C LEU A 22 8.25 21.97 -0.84
N PRO A 23 7.42 22.74 -1.54
CA PRO A 23 5.98 22.78 -1.30
C PRO A 23 5.40 21.37 -1.50
N ALA A 24 4.69 20.91 -0.49
CA ALA A 24 4.20 19.54 -0.43
C ALA A 24 2.89 19.42 -1.19
N ALA A 25 2.81 18.49 -2.11
CA ALA A 25 1.55 18.01 -2.67
C ALA A 25 1.65 16.54 -3.14
N ALA A 26 0.91 15.57 -2.56
CA ALA A 26 0.66 14.24 -3.14
C ALA A 26 -0.36 13.36 -2.49
N HIS A 27 -0.42 12.49 -1.65
CA HIS A 27 -1.61 11.70 -1.31
C HIS A 27 -2.79 12.64 -1.05
N VAL A 28 -3.97 12.37 -1.59
CA VAL A 28 -5.09 13.33 -1.63
C VAL A 28 -5.34 14.00 -0.28
N LYS A 29 -5.33 13.26 0.82
CA LYS A 29 -5.48 13.79 2.18
C LYS A 29 -4.26 14.54 2.68
N TRP A 30 -3.06 14.28 2.15
CA TRP A 30 -1.84 14.97 2.57
C TRP A 30 -1.73 16.36 1.95
N PHE A 31 -2.53 16.65 0.95
CA PHE A 31 -2.48 17.86 0.10
C PHE A 31 -3.81 18.59 0.00
N ASN A 32 -4.80 18.13 0.73
CA ASN A 32 -6.10 18.77 0.82
C ASN A 32 -6.44 19.03 2.28
N ASP A 33 -6.20 20.24 2.75
CA ASP A 33 -6.57 20.65 4.12
C ASP A 33 -8.09 20.70 4.35
N GLN A 34 -8.89 20.52 3.30
CA GLN A 34 -10.37 20.55 3.35
C GLN A 34 -11.01 19.16 3.30
N TYR A 35 -10.23 18.07 3.38
CA TYR A 35 -10.83 16.74 3.46
C TYR A 35 -11.62 16.57 4.76
N CYS A 36 -12.72 15.85 4.69
CA CYS A 36 -13.61 15.62 5.82
C CYS A 36 -14.08 14.16 5.82
N VAL A 37 -13.46 13.33 6.67
CA VAL A 37 -13.75 11.88 6.76
C VAL A 37 -15.16 11.62 7.31
N SER A 38 -15.66 12.48 8.19
CA SER A 38 -17.02 12.39 8.77
C SER A 38 -18.11 12.98 7.87
N CYS A 39 -17.72 13.69 6.79
CA CYS A 39 -18.70 14.20 5.85
C CYS A 39 -19.30 13.06 5.03
N PRO A 40 -20.59 13.16 4.63
CA PRO A 40 -21.22 12.12 3.84
C PRO A 40 -20.49 11.94 2.50
N PRO A 41 -20.28 10.68 2.05
CA PRO A 41 -19.73 10.40 0.73
C PRO A 41 -20.68 10.91 -0.36
N ASP A 42 -20.21 10.99 -1.60
CA ASP A 42 -21.09 11.30 -2.73
C ASP A 42 -22.23 10.28 -2.84
N ALA A 43 -23.34 10.70 -3.41
CA ALA A 43 -24.53 9.82 -3.52
C ALA A 43 -24.21 8.56 -4.34
N LEU A 44 -24.73 7.42 -3.91
CA LEU A 44 -24.39 6.11 -4.51
C LEU A 44 -24.69 6.03 -6.00
N ASP A 45 -25.76 6.69 -6.47
CA ASP A 45 -26.13 6.78 -7.88
C ASP A 45 -25.13 7.61 -8.71
N ARG A 46 -24.44 8.55 -8.08
CA ARG A 46 -23.36 9.33 -8.68
C ARG A 46 -22.04 8.61 -8.67
N ILE A 47 -21.77 7.80 -7.63
CA ILE A 47 -20.55 6.98 -7.54
C ILE A 47 -20.63 5.85 -8.55
N PHE A 48 -21.74 5.07 -8.50
CA PHE A 48 -21.94 3.88 -9.33
C PHE A 48 -22.69 4.22 -10.63
N ASP A 49 -22.26 5.29 -11.28
CA ASP A 49 -22.84 5.72 -12.56
C ASP A 49 -22.46 4.77 -13.72
N ARG A 50 -23.01 5.04 -14.92
CA ARG A 50 -22.76 4.23 -16.12
C ARG A 50 -21.28 4.09 -16.47
N TRP A 51 -20.48 5.10 -16.17
CA TRP A 51 -19.05 5.08 -16.48
C TRP A 51 -18.28 4.21 -15.49
N TRP A 52 -18.68 4.25 -14.22
CA TRP A 52 -18.15 3.35 -13.19
C TRP A 52 -18.49 1.88 -13.55
N LEU A 53 -19.75 1.59 -13.92
CA LEU A 53 -20.18 0.25 -14.34
C LEU A 53 -19.45 -0.23 -15.60
N ALA A 54 -19.24 0.65 -16.59
CA ALA A 54 -18.46 0.32 -17.78
C ALA A 54 -16.99 0.02 -17.43
N SER A 55 -16.39 0.79 -16.53
CA SER A 55 -15.03 0.54 -16.02
C SER A 55 -14.98 -0.78 -15.27
N LEU A 56 -15.95 -1.09 -14.41
CA LEU A 56 -16.05 -2.38 -13.73
C LEU A 56 -16.10 -3.54 -14.73
N ALA A 57 -16.94 -3.45 -15.74
CA ALA A 57 -17.03 -4.48 -16.78
C ALA A 57 -15.71 -4.65 -17.53
N PHE A 58 -15.05 -3.56 -17.91
CA PHE A 58 -13.75 -3.58 -18.57
C PHE A 58 -12.67 -4.23 -17.69
N PHE A 59 -12.51 -3.79 -16.46
CA PHE A 59 -11.51 -4.34 -15.53
C PHE A 59 -11.82 -5.78 -15.12
N SER A 60 -13.09 -6.15 -15.01
CA SER A 60 -13.51 -7.55 -14.78
C SER A 60 -13.11 -8.45 -15.93
N LEU A 61 -13.33 -8.02 -17.18
CA LEU A 61 -12.90 -8.76 -18.37
C LEU A 61 -11.37 -8.88 -18.44
N LEU A 62 -10.66 -7.78 -18.20
CA LEU A 62 -9.20 -7.77 -18.14
C LEU A 62 -8.68 -8.73 -17.07
N SER A 63 -9.32 -8.75 -15.90
CA SER A 63 -8.97 -9.66 -14.82
C SER A 63 -9.24 -11.11 -15.14
N LEU A 64 -10.34 -11.42 -15.81
CA LEU A 64 -10.62 -12.78 -16.29
C LEU A 64 -9.50 -13.28 -17.21
N CYS A 65 -9.08 -12.46 -18.17
CA CYS A 65 -7.95 -12.77 -19.04
C CYS A 65 -6.66 -12.94 -18.24
N ALA A 66 -6.38 -12.03 -17.30
CA ALA A 66 -5.20 -12.09 -16.46
C ALA A 66 -5.16 -13.36 -15.59
N PHE A 67 -6.27 -13.76 -14.98
CA PHE A 67 -6.37 -15.02 -14.23
C PHE A 67 -6.14 -16.24 -15.11
N ALA A 68 -6.69 -16.26 -16.33
CA ALA A 68 -6.48 -17.34 -17.28
C ALA A 68 -4.98 -17.44 -17.67
N ILE A 69 -4.36 -16.32 -18.01
CA ILE A 69 -2.94 -16.25 -18.37
C ILE A 69 -2.06 -16.67 -17.20
N ASP A 70 -2.33 -16.18 -15.99
CA ASP A 70 -1.56 -16.51 -14.78
C ASP A 70 -1.66 -18.00 -14.40
N ARG A 71 -2.79 -18.64 -14.72
CA ARG A 71 -2.96 -20.09 -14.55
C ARG A 71 -2.17 -20.91 -15.57
N ILE A 72 -2.02 -20.42 -16.80
CA ILE A 72 -1.30 -21.11 -17.86
C ILE A 72 0.21 -20.93 -17.70
N TRP A 73 0.65 -19.68 -17.44
CA TRP A 73 2.06 -19.29 -17.52
C TRP A 73 2.68 -18.92 -16.18
N GLY A 74 1.86 -18.62 -15.16
CA GLY A 74 2.33 -18.02 -13.90
C GLY A 74 3.35 -18.87 -13.16
N GLU A 75 3.25 -20.20 -13.17
CA GLU A 75 4.24 -21.08 -12.53
C GLU A 75 5.59 -21.05 -13.25
N ARG A 76 5.58 -21.08 -14.60
CA ARG A 76 6.81 -21.01 -15.39
C ARG A 76 7.51 -19.65 -15.27
N ALA A 77 6.73 -18.58 -15.40
CA ALA A 77 7.22 -17.22 -15.27
C ALA A 77 7.72 -16.95 -13.83
N GLY A 78 7.01 -17.47 -12.83
CA GLY A 78 7.42 -17.41 -11.43
C GLY A 78 8.75 -18.10 -11.18
N ALA A 79 8.93 -19.34 -11.67
CA ALA A 79 10.17 -20.08 -11.53
C ALA A 79 11.37 -19.39 -12.21
N TRP A 80 11.16 -18.79 -13.39
CA TRP A 80 12.18 -17.99 -14.07
C TRP A 80 12.59 -16.77 -13.21
N PHE A 81 11.62 -16.05 -12.66
CA PHE A 81 11.88 -14.89 -11.82
C PHE A 81 12.56 -15.28 -10.50
N GLU A 82 12.20 -16.40 -9.90
CA GLU A 82 12.84 -16.93 -8.69
C GLU A 82 14.32 -17.24 -8.94
N GLY A 83 14.66 -17.79 -10.10
CA GLY A 83 16.05 -17.99 -10.51
C GLY A 83 16.84 -16.67 -10.61
N PHE A 84 16.18 -15.56 -10.96
CA PHE A 84 16.78 -14.23 -10.95
C PHE A 84 16.95 -13.70 -9.53
N VAL A 85 15.89 -13.75 -8.70
CA VAL A 85 15.91 -13.29 -7.31
C VAL A 85 16.95 -14.05 -6.46
N ALA A 86 17.08 -15.35 -6.67
CA ALA A 86 18.09 -16.17 -5.98
C ALA A 86 19.54 -15.67 -6.18
N LYS A 87 19.82 -15.03 -7.32
CA LYS A 87 21.13 -14.43 -7.59
C LYS A 87 21.41 -13.17 -6.78
N ILE A 88 20.35 -12.48 -6.32
CA ILE A 88 20.46 -11.23 -5.56
C ILE A 88 20.86 -11.50 -4.10
N LYS A 89 20.79 -12.76 -3.62
CA LYS A 89 21.10 -13.17 -2.23
C LYS A 89 20.49 -12.24 -1.19
N SER A 90 19.26 -11.79 -1.41
CA SER A 90 18.58 -10.84 -0.53
C SER A 90 17.84 -11.55 0.58
N ALA A 91 17.82 -10.93 1.76
CA ALA A 91 16.92 -11.28 2.86
C ALA A 91 15.75 -10.28 2.87
N PRO A 92 14.58 -10.60 2.27
CA PRO A 92 13.46 -9.66 2.16
C PRO A 92 13.05 -9.06 3.51
N GLU A 93 13.16 -9.84 4.59
CA GLU A 93 12.90 -9.42 5.95
C GLU A 93 13.82 -8.28 6.43
N ASP A 94 15.10 -8.26 6.00
CA ASP A 94 16.02 -7.20 6.34
C ASP A 94 15.69 -5.88 5.63
N TYR A 95 15.20 -5.93 4.38
CA TYR A 95 14.74 -4.71 3.69
C TYR A 95 13.59 -4.04 4.46
N LEU A 96 12.61 -4.83 4.91
CA LEU A 96 11.49 -4.28 5.66
C LEU A 96 11.92 -3.75 7.03
N ARG A 97 12.79 -4.49 7.75
CA ARG A 97 13.32 -4.10 9.06
C ARG A 97 14.12 -2.80 9.00
N ILE A 98 15.12 -2.74 8.11
CA ILE A 98 15.99 -1.57 7.95
C ILE A 98 15.19 -0.40 7.40
N GLY A 99 14.37 -0.64 6.37
CA GLY A 99 13.53 0.39 5.77
C GLY A 99 12.53 0.98 6.76
N PHE A 100 11.97 0.16 7.68
CA PHE A 100 11.12 0.68 8.75
C PHE A 100 11.89 1.56 9.74
N GLY A 101 13.14 1.20 10.05
CA GLY A 101 14.02 2.05 10.84
C GLY A 101 14.28 3.41 10.18
N VAL A 102 14.55 3.42 8.87
CA VAL A 102 14.69 4.65 8.09
C VAL A 102 13.40 5.46 8.09
N PHE A 103 12.26 4.82 7.92
CA PHE A 103 10.95 5.46 7.98
C PHE A 103 10.74 6.19 9.33
N LEU A 104 10.98 5.51 10.45
CA LEU A 104 10.86 6.11 11.78
C LEU A 104 11.83 7.29 11.99
N LEU A 105 13.05 7.21 11.45
CA LEU A 105 13.97 8.34 11.44
C LEU A 105 13.43 9.52 10.64
N CYS A 106 12.80 9.27 9.48
CA CYS A 106 12.16 10.32 8.69
C CYS A 106 11.02 10.99 9.46
N LEU A 107 10.19 10.20 10.17
CA LEU A 107 9.12 10.73 11.01
C LEU A 107 9.67 11.57 12.16
N TRP A 108 10.72 11.10 12.84
CA TRP A 108 11.39 11.85 13.91
C TRP A 108 11.96 13.18 13.43
N VAL A 109 12.67 13.18 12.30
CA VAL A 109 13.25 14.40 11.70
C VAL A 109 12.17 15.38 11.26
N HIS A 110 11.05 14.88 10.73
CA HIS A 110 9.95 15.76 10.31
C HIS A 110 9.23 16.34 11.52
N GLY A 111 9.01 15.52 12.54
CA GLY A 111 8.23 15.86 13.75
C GLY A 111 6.72 15.93 13.48
N GLY A 112 5.94 15.80 14.54
CA GLY A 112 4.50 16.02 14.49
C GLY A 112 3.67 15.00 13.68
N ILE A 113 4.23 13.85 13.33
CA ILE A 113 3.54 12.78 12.59
C ILE A 113 3.55 11.49 13.41
N LEU A 114 2.38 10.80 13.52
CA LEU A 114 2.29 9.49 14.19
C LEU A 114 2.82 8.35 13.31
N LEU A 115 2.16 8.08 12.18
CA LEU A 115 2.47 6.99 11.26
C LEU A 115 2.43 7.42 9.78
N THR A 116 1.60 8.41 9.45
CA THR A 116 1.45 8.95 8.09
C THR A 116 1.31 10.45 8.16
N PRO A 117 1.61 11.22 7.10
CA PRO A 117 1.62 12.68 7.12
C PRO A 117 0.33 13.34 7.59
N GLU A 118 -0.82 12.67 7.46
CA GLU A 118 -2.12 13.18 7.91
C GLU A 118 -2.40 12.89 9.39
N LEU A 119 -1.81 11.83 9.95
CA LEU A 119 -1.98 11.47 11.35
C LEU A 119 -1.03 12.29 12.21
N ARG A 120 -1.41 13.52 12.49
CA ARG A 120 -0.57 14.49 13.21
C ARG A 120 -0.67 14.34 14.72
N THR A 121 0.36 14.81 15.42
CA THR A 121 0.42 14.86 16.89
C THR A 121 1.27 16.04 17.35
N ASP A 122 0.85 16.69 18.42
CA ASP A 122 1.60 17.78 19.07
C ASP A 122 2.50 17.27 20.20
N HIS A 123 2.50 15.95 20.47
CA HIS A 123 3.26 15.35 21.54
C HIS A 123 4.71 15.07 21.13
N GLU A 124 5.66 15.88 21.56
CA GLU A 124 7.09 15.69 21.27
C GLU A 124 7.63 14.32 21.70
N ALA A 125 7.07 13.71 22.76
CA ALA A 125 7.44 12.37 23.20
C ALA A 125 7.28 11.30 22.12
N ILE A 126 6.34 11.50 21.16
CA ILE A 126 6.13 10.58 20.04
C ILE A 126 7.35 10.57 19.11
N ALA A 127 7.93 11.73 18.81
CA ALA A 127 9.13 11.81 17.97
C ALA A 127 10.31 11.06 18.63
N TRP A 128 10.52 11.25 19.94
CA TRP A 128 11.57 10.53 20.67
C TRP A 128 11.30 9.02 20.76
N LEU A 129 10.05 8.62 20.90
CA LEU A 129 9.67 7.20 20.79
C LEU A 129 10.01 6.64 19.41
N GLN A 130 9.70 7.36 18.34
CA GLN A 130 10.03 6.93 16.98
C GLN A 130 11.55 6.75 16.79
N LEU A 131 12.38 7.65 17.31
CA LEU A 131 13.84 7.52 17.31
C LEU A 131 14.30 6.27 18.07
N ALA A 132 13.75 6.04 19.27
CA ALA A 132 14.07 4.85 20.05
C ALA A 132 13.68 3.55 19.34
N LEU A 133 12.50 3.52 18.71
CA LEU A 133 12.03 2.39 17.92
C LEU A 133 12.88 2.18 16.65
N ALA A 134 13.36 3.27 16.01
CA ALA A 134 14.30 3.18 14.90
C ALA A 134 15.61 2.51 15.34
N ALA A 135 16.16 2.87 16.50
CA ALA A 135 17.35 2.22 17.05
C ALA A 135 17.11 0.72 17.32
N CYS A 136 15.90 0.32 17.73
CA CYS A 136 15.53 -1.08 17.95
C CYS A 136 15.53 -1.92 16.65
N THR A 137 15.43 -1.31 15.46
CA THR A 137 15.53 -2.02 14.19
C THR A 137 16.96 -2.43 13.82
N LEU A 138 17.99 -1.91 14.48
CA LEU A 138 19.39 -2.24 14.19
C LEU A 138 19.73 -3.71 14.46
N SER A 139 18.96 -4.38 15.33
CA SER A 139 19.14 -5.79 15.65
C SER A 139 17.82 -6.54 15.64
N TRP A 140 17.81 -7.76 15.06
CA TRP A 140 16.68 -8.66 15.16
C TRP A 140 16.26 -8.99 16.61
N ARG A 141 17.18 -8.93 17.55
CA ARG A 141 16.90 -9.18 18.99
C ARG A 141 15.99 -8.13 19.60
N THR A 142 16.02 -6.89 19.10
CA THR A 142 15.27 -5.74 19.62
C THR A 142 14.11 -5.32 18.70
N THR A 143 14.04 -5.82 17.47
CA THR A 143 13.01 -5.44 16.48
C THR A 143 11.58 -5.73 16.96
N TRP A 144 11.36 -6.69 17.87
CA TRP A 144 10.04 -6.91 18.46
C TRP A 144 9.53 -5.70 19.27
N LEU A 145 10.45 -4.90 19.86
CA LEU A 145 10.08 -3.64 20.50
C LEU A 145 9.57 -2.63 19.48
N THR A 146 10.18 -2.58 18.29
CA THR A 146 9.66 -1.77 17.18
C THR A 146 8.27 -2.24 16.79
N ALA A 147 8.03 -3.54 16.66
CA ALA A 147 6.71 -4.08 16.35
C ALA A 147 5.67 -3.69 17.42
N ALA A 148 5.99 -3.83 18.70
CA ALA A 148 5.15 -3.40 19.81
C ALA A 148 4.88 -1.88 19.78
N GLY A 149 5.91 -1.09 19.47
CA GLY A 149 5.79 0.35 19.30
C GLY A 149 4.87 0.76 18.15
N ILE A 150 4.90 0.04 17.03
CA ILE A 150 3.95 0.27 15.91
C ILE A 150 2.51 0.01 16.38
N PHE A 151 2.24 -1.09 17.08
CA PHE A 151 0.91 -1.35 17.65
C PHE A 151 0.48 -0.24 18.62
N ALA A 152 1.40 0.27 19.44
CA ALA A 152 1.10 1.37 20.35
C ALA A 152 0.79 2.67 19.59
N LEU A 153 1.61 3.06 18.59
CA LEU A 153 1.38 4.23 17.75
C LEU A 153 0.07 4.12 16.97
N TYR A 154 -0.24 2.93 16.46
CA TYR A 154 -1.52 2.67 15.78
C TYR A 154 -2.70 2.78 16.76
N GLY A 155 -2.55 2.29 17.99
CA GLY A 155 -3.56 2.43 19.05
C GLY A 155 -3.81 3.90 19.45
N ILE A 156 -2.74 4.70 19.53
CA ILE A 156 -2.84 6.16 19.78
C ILE A 156 -3.58 6.82 18.60
N ALA A 157 -3.19 6.51 17.37
CA ALA A 157 -3.85 7.05 16.19
C ALA A 157 -5.33 6.62 16.12
N LEU A 158 -5.64 5.37 16.48
CA LEU A 158 -7.02 4.87 16.55
C LEU A 158 -7.87 5.65 17.54
N ALA A 159 -7.32 5.98 18.71
CA ALA A 159 -8.00 6.78 19.74
C ALA A 159 -8.21 8.23 19.30
N GLN A 160 -7.32 8.80 18.49
CA GLN A 160 -7.40 10.20 18.04
C GLN A 160 -8.26 10.38 16.79
N TYR A 161 -8.17 9.47 15.84
CA TYR A 161 -8.77 9.61 14.50
C TYR A 161 -9.95 8.67 14.24
N GLY A 162 -10.17 7.70 15.12
CA GLY A 162 -11.26 6.74 15.00
C GLY A 162 -10.98 5.58 14.04
N VAL A 163 -11.82 4.53 14.16
CA VAL A 163 -11.63 3.27 13.45
C VAL A 163 -11.77 3.42 11.93
N PHE A 164 -12.75 4.21 11.47
CA PHE A 164 -13.01 4.38 10.03
C PHE A 164 -11.78 4.95 9.31
N HIS A 165 -11.18 5.99 9.87
CA HIS A 165 -9.98 6.62 9.32
C HIS A 165 -8.78 5.66 9.34
N LEU A 166 -8.63 4.86 10.40
CA LEU A 166 -7.50 3.94 10.53
C LEU A 166 -7.60 2.69 9.63
N LEU A 167 -8.75 2.43 9.01
CA LEU A 167 -8.89 1.39 7.99
C LEU A 167 -8.12 1.69 6.69
N ASP A 168 -7.63 2.92 6.50
CA ASP A 168 -6.67 3.26 5.46
C ASP A 168 -5.27 2.66 5.70
N TYR A 169 -4.97 2.24 6.95
CA TYR A 169 -3.61 1.91 7.38
C TYR A 169 -3.40 0.52 8.01
N PRO A 170 -4.15 -0.55 7.64
CA PRO A 170 -3.87 -1.90 8.11
C PRO A 170 -2.45 -2.38 7.81
N ILE A 171 -1.79 -1.78 6.81
CA ILE A 171 -0.41 -2.07 6.44
C ILE A 171 0.54 -2.01 7.64
N PHE A 172 0.37 -1.05 8.56
CA PHE A 172 1.23 -0.94 9.74
C PHE A 172 1.06 -2.13 10.69
N LEU A 173 -0.16 -2.65 10.83
CA LEU A 173 -0.42 -3.85 11.62
C LEU A 173 0.21 -5.08 10.97
N GLY A 174 0.13 -5.18 9.63
CA GLY A 174 0.78 -6.25 8.88
C GLY A 174 2.30 -6.23 9.00
N ILE A 175 2.92 -5.05 8.91
CA ILE A 175 4.36 -4.87 9.09
C ILE A 175 4.77 -5.21 10.53
N ALA A 176 4.03 -4.73 11.53
CA ALA A 176 4.31 -5.03 12.92
C ALA A 176 4.26 -6.53 13.19
N ALA A 177 3.21 -7.22 12.70
CA ALA A 177 3.10 -8.66 12.83
C ALA A 177 4.25 -9.40 12.11
N TYR A 178 4.59 -8.98 10.89
CA TYR A 178 5.70 -9.55 10.13
C TYR A 178 7.02 -9.43 10.90
N LEU A 179 7.35 -8.24 11.39
CA LEU A 179 8.57 -7.98 12.16
C LEU A 179 8.60 -8.75 13.49
N ALA A 180 7.46 -8.83 14.20
CA ALA A 180 7.34 -9.59 15.44
C ALA A 180 7.59 -11.08 15.22
N ILE A 181 6.99 -11.68 14.19
CA ILE A 181 7.14 -13.11 13.86
C ILE A 181 8.62 -13.44 13.60
N HIS A 182 9.32 -12.61 12.83
CA HIS A 182 10.74 -12.83 12.51
C HIS A 182 11.65 -12.58 13.73
N SER A 183 11.43 -11.48 14.46
CA SER A 183 12.23 -11.08 15.62
C SER A 183 12.11 -12.06 16.78
N LEU A 184 10.89 -12.50 17.11
CA LEU A 184 10.61 -13.44 18.18
C LEU A 184 10.80 -14.91 17.77
N ARG A 185 11.19 -15.15 16.51
CA ARG A 185 11.41 -16.49 15.95
C ARG A 185 10.21 -17.41 16.13
N LEU A 186 9.01 -16.89 15.84
CA LEU A 186 7.75 -17.66 15.97
C LEU A 186 7.63 -18.64 14.79
N GLU A 187 8.34 -19.77 14.86
CA GLU A 187 8.47 -20.73 13.77
C GLU A 187 7.13 -21.23 13.23
N ARG A 188 6.11 -21.40 14.11
CA ARG A 188 4.75 -21.83 13.70
C ARG A 188 4.04 -20.78 12.83
N LEU A 189 4.33 -19.50 13.02
CA LEU A 189 3.70 -18.38 12.30
C LEU A 189 4.56 -17.91 11.10
N ARG A 190 5.83 -18.29 11.05
CA ARG A 190 6.76 -17.85 10.01
C ARG A 190 6.26 -18.10 8.58
N PRO A 191 5.60 -19.24 8.25
CA PRO A 191 5.03 -19.45 6.93
C PRO A 191 3.87 -18.51 6.59
N LEU A 192 3.24 -17.87 7.59
CA LEU A 192 2.13 -16.96 7.43
C LEU A 192 2.57 -15.49 7.36
N ALA A 193 3.81 -15.16 7.74
CA ALA A 193 4.29 -13.79 7.82
C ALA A 193 4.09 -13.02 6.50
N GLY A 194 4.51 -13.60 5.38
CA GLY A 194 4.30 -13.01 4.05
C GLY A 194 2.82 -12.87 3.69
N SER A 195 1.98 -13.86 4.06
CA SER A 195 0.52 -13.78 3.84
C SER A 195 -0.13 -12.64 4.63
N ILE A 196 0.30 -12.42 5.87
CA ILE A 196 -0.19 -11.31 6.71
C ILE A 196 0.21 -9.97 6.09
N LEU A 197 1.46 -9.83 5.65
CA LEU A 197 1.93 -8.60 4.98
C LEU A 197 1.13 -8.31 3.71
N VAL A 198 1.00 -9.31 2.82
CA VAL A 198 0.23 -9.17 1.57
C VAL A 198 -1.22 -8.80 1.85
N ALA A 199 -1.87 -9.48 2.80
CA ALA A 199 -3.27 -9.18 3.15
C ALA A 199 -3.44 -7.76 3.69
N ALA A 200 -2.52 -7.29 4.54
CA ALA A 200 -2.56 -5.95 5.11
C ALA A 200 -2.33 -4.85 4.06
N VAL A 201 -1.34 -5.03 3.16
CA VAL A 201 -1.11 -4.11 2.03
C VAL A 201 -2.33 -4.08 1.11
N THR A 202 -2.86 -5.25 0.76
CA THR A 202 -4.07 -5.35 -0.08
C THR A 202 -5.25 -4.63 0.59
N ALA A 203 -5.50 -4.88 1.89
CA ALA A 203 -6.60 -4.23 2.60
C ALA A 203 -6.48 -2.71 2.59
N THR A 204 -5.29 -2.16 2.85
CA THR A 204 -4.99 -0.72 2.76
C THR A 204 -5.35 -0.15 1.38
N LEU A 205 -4.86 -0.77 0.31
CA LEU A 205 -5.05 -0.27 -1.05
C LEU A 205 -6.50 -0.42 -1.55
N LEU A 206 -7.17 -1.52 -1.18
CA LEU A 206 -8.59 -1.70 -1.49
C LEU A 206 -9.45 -0.62 -0.80
N TRP A 207 -9.15 -0.28 0.46
CA TRP A 207 -9.87 0.77 1.18
C TRP A 207 -9.63 2.14 0.53
N ALA A 208 -8.39 2.49 0.24
CA ALA A 208 -8.01 3.73 -0.44
C ALA A 208 -8.65 3.87 -1.84
N SER A 209 -8.90 2.75 -2.53
CA SER A 209 -9.62 2.77 -3.81
C SER A 209 -11.08 3.17 -3.64
N PHE A 210 -11.76 2.67 -2.58
CA PHE A 210 -13.13 3.09 -2.26
C PHE A 210 -13.21 4.56 -1.85
N GLU A 211 -12.22 5.06 -1.14
CA GLU A 211 -12.13 6.48 -0.80
C GLU A 211 -12.09 7.37 -2.05
N LYS A 212 -11.31 6.98 -3.08
CA LYS A 212 -11.25 7.71 -4.34
C LYS A 212 -12.61 7.79 -5.03
N TRP A 213 -13.43 6.74 -4.95
CA TRP A 213 -14.78 6.74 -5.52
C TRP A 213 -15.78 7.52 -4.66
N ALA A 214 -15.72 7.35 -3.35
CA ALA A 214 -16.62 8.00 -2.41
C ALA A 214 -16.41 9.52 -2.31
N TYR A 215 -15.14 9.95 -2.42
CA TYR A 215 -14.72 11.34 -2.22
C TYR A 215 -13.81 11.85 -3.36
N TRP A 216 -14.20 11.58 -4.60
CA TRP A 216 -13.42 11.99 -5.78
C TRP A 216 -13.05 13.48 -5.76
N ILE A 217 -13.89 14.32 -5.13
CA ILE A 217 -13.69 15.77 -5.02
C ILE A 217 -12.43 16.13 -4.21
N TRP A 218 -11.98 15.26 -3.31
CA TRP A 218 -10.76 15.52 -2.55
C TRP A 218 -9.51 15.56 -3.43
N THR A 219 -9.56 14.96 -4.61
CA THR A 219 -8.45 14.98 -5.58
C THR A 219 -8.40 16.28 -6.37
N MET A 220 -9.44 17.13 -6.33
CA MET A 220 -9.50 18.36 -7.13
C MET A 220 -8.38 19.35 -6.84
N PRO A 221 -7.97 19.63 -5.58
CA PRO A 221 -6.84 20.50 -5.31
C PRO A 221 -5.54 19.99 -5.93
N VAL A 222 -5.32 18.68 -5.91
CA VAL A 222 -4.15 18.01 -6.51
C VAL A 222 -4.16 18.16 -8.03
N ILE A 223 -5.28 17.88 -8.69
CA ILE A 223 -5.43 18.07 -10.15
C ILE A 223 -5.33 19.56 -10.53
N GLY A 224 -5.81 20.45 -9.65
CA GLY A 224 -5.70 21.91 -9.89
C GLY A 224 -4.27 22.41 -9.91
N THR A 225 -3.38 21.82 -9.10
CA THR A 225 -1.94 22.16 -9.07
C THR A 225 -1.12 21.36 -10.07
N HIS A 226 -1.56 20.16 -10.43
CA HIS A 226 -0.89 19.22 -11.33
C HIS A 226 -1.86 18.69 -12.42
N PRO A 227 -2.34 19.55 -13.34
CA PRO A 227 -3.34 19.16 -14.34
C PRO A 227 -2.85 18.08 -15.31
N GLU A 228 -1.53 17.94 -15.49
CA GLU A 228 -0.88 16.89 -16.29
C GLU A 228 -1.19 15.50 -15.82
N ILE A 229 -1.45 15.29 -14.52
CA ILE A 229 -1.81 13.98 -13.94
C ILE A 229 -3.10 13.43 -14.56
N ALA A 230 -4.09 14.30 -14.79
CA ALA A 230 -5.34 13.91 -15.41
C ALA A 230 -5.21 13.56 -16.92
N MET A 231 -4.03 13.74 -17.53
CA MET A 231 -3.74 13.43 -18.94
C MET A 231 -4.78 13.99 -19.91
N GLY A 232 -5.31 15.19 -19.63
CA GLY A 232 -6.35 15.85 -20.44
C GLY A 232 -7.74 15.20 -20.35
N THR A 233 -7.94 14.23 -19.46
CA THR A 233 -9.25 13.59 -19.23
C THR A 233 -10.10 14.41 -18.25
N ASN A 234 -11.41 14.11 -18.19
CA ASN A 234 -12.25 14.65 -17.15
C ASN A 234 -11.75 14.21 -15.76
N PRO A 235 -11.58 15.14 -14.79
CA PRO A 235 -11.03 14.83 -13.48
C PRO A 235 -11.74 13.68 -12.74
N LYS A 236 -13.08 13.66 -12.75
CA LYS A 236 -13.84 12.57 -12.12
C LYS A 236 -13.58 11.24 -12.83
N ALA A 237 -13.49 11.23 -14.15
CA ALA A 237 -13.18 10.02 -14.92
C ALA A 237 -11.76 9.52 -14.62
N TYR A 238 -10.79 10.43 -14.47
CA TYR A 238 -9.43 10.09 -14.06
C TYR A 238 -9.40 9.43 -12.67
N VAL A 239 -10.02 10.07 -11.67
CA VAL A 239 -10.05 9.54 -10.30
C VAL A 239 -10.75 8.19 -10.24
N ASN A 240 -11.85 8.04 -10.99
CA ASN A 240 -12.56 6.78 -11.12
C ASN A 240 -11.65 5.67 -11.68
N LEU A 241 -10.94 5.96 -12.78
CA LEU A 241 -10.01 5.02 -13.40
C LEU A 241 -8.84 4.68 -12.46
N ALA A 242 -8.26 5.68 -11.77
CA ALA A 242 -7.19 5.47 -10.81
C ALA A 242 -7.62 4.53 -9.66
N GLY A 243 -8.85 4.70 -9.14
CA GLY A 243 -9.43 3.79 -8.15
C GLY A 243 -9.52 2.35 -8.68
N PHE A 244 -9.97 2.16 -9.94
CA PHE A 244 -10.02 0.82 -10.54
C PHE A 244 -8.63 0.21 -10.73
N VAL A 245 -7.65 0.95 -11.24
CA VAL A 245 -6.28 0.46 -11.41
C VAL A 245 -5.71 0.02 -10.07
N GLU A 246 -5.84 0.83 -9.04
CA GLU A 246 -5.33 0.51 -7.70
C GLU A 246 -6.05 -0.69 -7.08
N PHE A 247 -7.39 -0.73 -7.15
CA PHE A 247 -8.19 -1.84 -6.63
C PHE A 247 -7.81 -3.18 -7.26
N PHE A 248 -7.71 -3.21 -8.58
CA PHE A 248 -7.43 -4.46 -9.28
C PHE A 248 -5.98 -4.90 -9.11
N LEU A 249 -5.00 -3.98 -9.15
CA LEU A 249 -3.61 -4.32 -8.85
C LEU A 249 -3.46 -4.78 -7.39
N ALA A 250 -4.11 -4.12 -6.42
CA ALA A 250 -4.11 -4.55 -5.02
C ALA A 250 -4.70 -5.96 -4.86
N TYR A 251 -5.81 -6.25 -5.53
CA TYR A 251 -6.38 -7.60 -5.48
C TYR A 251 -5.44 -8.65 -6.09
N PHE A 252 -4.73 -8.32 -7.17
CA PHE A 252 -3.75 -9.23 -7.77
C PHE A 252 -2.54 -9.51 -6.89
N LEU A 253 -2.17 -8.62 -5.94
CA LEU A 253 -1.16 -8.96 -4.92
C LEU A 253 -1.57 -10.20 -4.13
N LEU A 254 -2.87 -10.33 -3.84
CA LEU A 254 -3.42 -11.43 -3.06
C LEU A 254 -3.71 -12.67 -3.91
N ALA A 255 -4.30 -12.49 -5.08
CA ALA A 255 -4.85 -13.56 -5.91
C ALA A 255 -3.89 -14.08 -6.99
N GLY A 256 -2.91 -13.28 -7.42
CA GLY A 256 -1.99 -13.62 -8.50
C GLY A 256 -0.90 -14.60 -8.06
N ARG A 257 -0.42 -15.39 -9.00
CA ARG A 257 0.82 -16.18 -8.86
C ARG A 257 2.00 -15.33 -9.32
N PHE A 258 2.32 -15.35 -10.60
CA PHE A 258 3.28 -14.42 -11.19
C PHE A 258 2.70 -12.99 -11.30
N PHE A 259 1.40 -12.87 -11.55
CA PHE A 259 0.71 -11.58 -11.61
C PHE A 259 0.74 -10.82 -10.27
N ALA A 260 0.93 -11.48 -9.11
CA ALA A 260 1.20 -10.76 -7.86
C ALA A 260 2.48 -9.92 -7.95
N ARG A 261 3.53 -10.44 -8.59
CA ARG A 261 4.80 -9.70 -8.82
C ARG A 261 4.63 -8.57 -9.83
N LEU A 262 3.86 -8.82 -10.90
CA LEU A 262 3.54 -7.77 -11.87
C LEU A 262 2.70 -6.64 -11.26
N ALA A 263 1.72 -7.00 -10.45
CA ALA A 263 0.92 -6.03 -9.70
C ALA A 263 1.77 -5.23 -8.72
N ALA A 264 2.66 -5.90 -7.97
CA ALA A 264 3.60 -5.22 -7.08
C ALA A 264 4.53 -4.27 -7.86
N ALA A 265 5.03 -4.68 -9.02
CA ALA A 265 5.85 -3.83 -9.88
C ALA A 265 5.06 -2.63 -10.43
N GLY A 266 3.82 -2.83 -10.88
CA GLY A 266 2.94 -1.77 -11.36
C GLY A 266 2.61 -0.73 -10.28
N LEU A 267 2.23 -1.20 -9.09
CA LEU A 267 2.00 -0.33 -7.92
C LEU A 267 3.27 0.39 -7.49
N LEU A 268 4.41 -0.31 -7.50
CA LEU A 268 5.72 0.28 -7.18
C LEU A 268 6.06 1.41 -8.16
N CYS A 269 5.88 1.20 -9.47
CA CYS A 269 6.07 2.25 -10.47
C CYS A 269 5.14 3.43 -10.22
N MET A 270 3.87 3.19 -9.89
CA MET A 270 2.89 4.22 -9.61
C MET A 270 3.28 5.06 -8.38
N PHE A 271 3.62 4.43 -7.25
CA PHE A 271 4.00 5.16 -6.04
C PHE A 271 5.36 5.85 -6.16
N VAL A 272 6.33 5.25 -6.84
CA VAL A 272 7.64 5.87 -7.05
C VAL A 272 7.53 7.04 -8.03
N SER A 273 6.71 6.96 -9.08
CA SER A 273 6.51 8.09 -10.00
C SER A 273 5.87 9.28 -9.30
N ALA A 274 4.92 9.05 -8.39
CA ALA A 274 4.29 10.11 -7.61
C ALA A 274 5.30 10.94 -6.78
N ILE A 275 6.38 10.33 -6.30
CA ILE A 275 7.42 11.04 -5.54
C ILE A 275 8.08 12.15 -6.36
N PHE A 276 8.25 11.97 -7.68
CA PHE A 276 8.86 12.98 -8.54
C PHE A 276 7.96 14.22 -8.69
N ASP A 277 6.64 14.03 -8.72
CA ASP A 277 5.68 15.13 -8.84
C ASP A 277 5.42 15.79 -7.49
N PHE A 278 5.43 15.00 -6.40
CA PHE A 278 4.89 15.39 -5.11
C PHE A 278 5.93 15.45 -3.98
N GLY A 279 7.13 14.97 -4.20
CA GLY A 279 8.31 15.24 -3.39
C GLY A 279 8.34 14.50 -2.04
N LYS A 280 8.96 15.15 -1.05
CA LYS A 280 9.42 14.56 0.20
C LYS A 280 8.31 13.96 1.06
N ILE A 281 7.18 14.65 1.19
CA ILE A 281 6.06 14.17 2.04
C ILE A 281 5.46 12.89 1.46
N ASP A 282 5.32 12.85 0.14
CA ASP A 282 4.85 11.67 -0.57
C ASP A 282 5.83 10.50 -0.41
N ALA A 283 7.13 10.78 -0.55
CA ALA A 283 8.17 9.77 -0.33
C ALA A 283 8.10 9.16 1.08
N ILE A 284 7.90 9.98 2.13
CA ILE A 284 7.76 9.52 3.51
C ILE A 284 6.48 8.70 3.66
N GLY A 285 5.34 9.22 3.19
CA GLY A 285 4.04 8.57 3.35
C GLY A 285 3.96 7.23 2.64
N HIS A 286 4.48 7.13 1.41
CA HIS A 286 4.46 5.88 0.64
C HIS A 286 5.62 4.93 0.94
N LEU A 287 6.62 5.32 1.73
CA LEU A 287 7.83 4.49 1.94
C LEU A 287 7.49 3.07 2.40
N MET A 288 6.52 2.92 3.29
CA MET A 288 6.15 1.60 3.83
C MET A 288 5.40 0.74 2.81
N ILE A 289 4.55 1.35 1.98
CA ILE A 289 3.91 0.66 0.85
C ILE A 289 4.98 0.21 -0.16
N ILE A 290 5.88 1.12 -0.56
CA ILE A 290 6.97 0.84 -1.50
C ILE A 290 7.84 -0.32 -1.01
N LEU A 291 8.30 -0.30 0.25
CA LEU A 291 9.12 -1.37 0.82
C LEU A 291 8.35 -2.70 0.91
N SER A 292 7.08 -2.65 1.30
CA SER A 292 6.24 -3.85 1.35
C SER A 292 6.04 -4.46 -0.04
N LEU A 293 5.82 -3.64 -1.08
CA LEU A 293 5.72 -4.11 -2.46
C LEU A 293 7.03 -4.75 -2.95
N VAL A 294 8.19 -4.20 -2.60
CA VAL A 294 9.50 -4.81 -2.88
C VAL A 294 9.60 -6.18 -2.21
N VAL A 295 9.24 -6.28 -0.93
CA VAL A 295 9.26 -7.55 -0.19
C VAL A 295 8.31 -8.58 -0.81
N ILE A 296 7.09 -8.18 -1.15
CA ILE A 296 6.09 -9.04 -1.82
C ILE A 296 6.63 -9.54 -3.16
N MET A 297 7.25 -8.66 -3.95
CA MET A 297 7.84 -9.02 -5.24
C MET A 297 8.98 -10.04 -5.08
N LEU A 298 9.81 -9.90 -4.05
CA LEU A 298 10.92 -10.83 -3.77
C LEU A 298 10.42 -12.17 -3.22
N GLN A 299 9.44 -12.18 -2.34
CA GLN A 299 8.90 -13.39 -1.72
C GLN A 299 7.99 -14.20 -2.66
N GLY A 300 7.32 -13.54 -3.60
CA GLY A 300 6.38 -14.17 -4.54
C GLY A 300 5.09 -14.67 -3.90
N THR A 301 4.50 -15.73 -4.48
CA THR A 301 3.17 -16.25 -4.10
C THR A 301 3.12 -16.73 -2.65
N GLN A 302 2.13 -16.24 -1.91
CA GLN A 302 1.93 -16.56 -0.51
C GLN A 302 0.81 -17.62 -0.31
N PRO A 303 0.76 -18.35 0.82
CA PRO A 303 -0.29 -19.32 1.13
C PRO A 303 -1.71 -18.77 1.02
N VAL A 304 -1.93 -17.49 1.39
CA VAL A 304 -3.23 -16.81 1.32
C VAL A 304 -3.82 -16.78 -0.09
N THR A 305 -2.99 -16.80 -1.13
CA THR A 305 -3.43 -16.82 -2.53
C THR A 305 -4.35 -18.00 -2.85
N SER A 306 -4.17 -19.14 -2.18
CA SER A 306 -5.01 -20.33 -2.37
C SER A 306 -6.46 -20.13 -1.92
N LEU A 307 -6.74 -19.16 -1.05
CA LEU A 307 -8.09 -18.84 -0.58
C LEU A 307 -8.89 -18.07 -1.63
N VAL A 308 -8.24 -17.18 -2.37
CA VAL A 308 -8.88 -16.27 -3.34
C VAL A 308 -8.68 -16.70 -4.79
N ALA A 309 -7.73 -17.58 -5.06
CA ALA A 309 -7.47 -18.17 -6.38
C ALA A 309 -7.40 -19.71 -6.27
N PRO A 310 -8.53 -20.43 -6.23
CA PRO A 310 -8.58 -21.88 -6.00
C PRO A 310 -7.74 -22.65 -7.01
N ARG A 311 -6.70 -23.35 -6.55
CA ARG A 311 -5.74 -24.06 -7.41
C ARG A 311 -6.29 -25.36 -8.01
N ARG A 312 -7.25 -26.00 -7.34
CA ARG A 312 -7.81 -27.31 -7.71
C ARG A 312 -8.72 -27.27 -8.93
N LEU A 313 -9.19 -26.09 -9.31
CA LEU A 313 -10.08 -25.91 -10.46
C LEU A 313 -9.27 -25.81 -11.76
N GLY A 314 -9.81 -26.31 -12.87
CA GLY A 314 -9.24 -26.15 -14.20
C GLY A 314 -9.09 -24.66 -14.61
N ILE A 315 -8.44 -24.40 -15.75
CA ILE A 315 -8.09 -23.03 -16.17
C ILE A 315 -9.34 -22.15 -16.22
N THR A 316 -10.34 -22.52 -17.02
CA THR A 316 -11.55 -21.71 -17.23
C THR A 316 -12.35 -21.55 -15.94
N LEU A 317 -12.71 -22.66 -15.28
CA LEU A 317 -13.51 -22.61 -14.05
C LEU A 317 -12.77 -21.87 -12.94
N GLY A 318 -11.45 -22.04 -12.85
CA GLY A 318 -10.64 -21.36 -11.88
C GLY A 318 -10.51 -19.86 -12.14
N ALA A 319 -10.42 -19.42 -13.41
CA ALA A 319 -10.41 -18.01 -13.75
C ALA A 319 -11.77 -17.35 -13.42
N VAL A 320 -12.88 -18.03 -13.78
CA VAL A 320 -14.23 -17.56 -13.43
C VAL A 320 -14.44 -17.51 -11.92
N ALA A 321 -14.00 -18.52 -11.18
CA ALA A 321 -14.10 -18.52 -9.72
C ALA A 321 -13.28 -17.38 -9.10
N SER A 322 -12.06 -17.11 -9.58
CA SER A 322 -11.23 -15.99 -9.11
C SER A 322 -11.88 -14.65 -9.41
N LEU A 323 -12.52 -14.48 -10.58
CA LEU A 323 -13.29 -13.29 -10.91
C LEU A 323 -14.53 -13.14 -10.01
N ALA A 324 -15.24 -14.22 -9.73
CA ALA A 324 -16.39 -14.20 -8.83
C ALA A 324 -15.98 -13.76 -7.42
N ILE A 325 -14.86 -14.27 -6.90
CA ILE A 325 -14.30 -13.88 -5.59
C ILE A 325 -13.89 -12.40 -5.60
N LEU A 326 -13.26 -11.92 -6.68
CA LEU A 326 -12.91 -10.50 -6.84
C LEU A 326 -14.16 -9.62 -6.71
N ASN A 327 -15.23 -9.95 -7.45
CA ASN A 327 -16.46 -9.16 -7.40
C ASN A 327 -17.17 -9.27 -6.02
N LEU A 328 -17.07 -10.42 -5.33
CA LEU A 328 -17.54 -10.55 -3.95
C LEU A 328 -16.73 -9.67 -3.00
N VAL A 329 -15.42 -9.61 -3.15
CA VAL A 329 -14.55 -8.72 -2.37
C VAL A 329 -14.91 -7.26 -2.64
N LEU A 330 -15.09 -6.88 -3.90
CA LEU A 330 -15.54 -5.53 -4.26
C LEU A 330 -16.88 -5.17 -3.57
N GLY A 331 -17.86 -6.06 -3.66
CA GLY A 331 -19.18 -5.87 -3.01
C GLY A 331 -19.08 -5.80 -1.49
N ALA A 332 -18.25 -6.66 -0.89
CA ALA A 332 -18.03 -6.65 0.57
C ALA A 332 -17.37 -5.34 1.04
N TYR A 333 -16.37 -4.85 0.30
CA TYR A 333 -15.74 -3.55 0.59
C TYR A 333 -16.72 -2.39 0.39
N ALA A 334 -17.57 -2.42 -0.65
CA ALA A 334 -18.59 -1.41 -0.86
C ALA A 334 -19.56 -1.35 0.33
N VAL A 335 -20.13 -2.50 0.70
CA VAL A 335 -21.04 -2.57 1.86
C VAL A 335 -20.33 -2.18 3.15
N GLY A 336 -19.09 -2.66 3.35
CA GLY A 336 -18.28 -2.33 4.53
C GLY A 336 -17.96 -0.85 4.61
N TYR A 337 -17.51 -0.24 3.52
CA TYR A 337 -17.12 1.17 3.48
C TYR A 337 -18.31 2.09 3.77
N PHE A 338 -19.36 1.99 2.97
CA PHE A 338 -20.53 2.88 3.12
C PHE A 338 -21.35 2.55 4.37
N GLY A 339 -21.53 1.26 4.70
CA GLY A 339 -22.26 0.86 5.90
C GLY A 339 -21.55 1.24 7.20
N LEU A 340 -20.20 1.10 7.25
CA LEU A 340 -19.44 1.51 8.43
C LEU A 340 -19.39 3.04 8.57
N HIS A 341 -19.28 3.77 7.45
CA HIS A 341 -19.34 5.23 7.47
C HIS A 341 -20.68 5.68 8.08
N GLN A 342 -21.81 5.16 7.55
CA GLN A 342 -23.12 5.46 8.05
C GLN A 342 -23.29 5.10 9.53
N LEU A 343 -22.81 3.94 9.96
CA LEU A 343 -22.91 3.50 11.35
C LEU A 343 -22.15 4.40 12.33
N ILE A 344 -21.06 5.01 11.91
CA ILE A 344 -20.17 5.79 12.78
C ILE A 344 -20.53 7.27 12.79
N TYR A 345 -21.01 7.82 11.67
CA TYR A 345 -21.15 9.26 11.49
C TYR A 345 -22.59 9.75 11.32
N ASP A 346 -23.56 8.88 11.02
CA ASP A 346 -24.99 9.19 10.98
C ASP A 346 -25.70 8.77 12.30
#